data_68954896828caea582d123e9e45deacf
#
_entry.id   68954896828caea582d123e9e45deacf
#
_cell.length_a   1.000
_cell.length_b   1.000
_cell.length_c   1.000
_cell.angle_alpha   90.00
_cell.angle_beta   90.00
_cell.angle_gamma   90.00
#
_symmetry.space_group_name_H-M   'P 1'
#
loop_
_entity.id
_entity.type
_entity.pdbx_description
1 polymer ?
#
loop_
_entity_poly.entity_id
_entity_poly.type
_entity_poly.pdbx_seq_one_letter_code
_entity_poly.pdbx_strand_id
1 'polypeptide(L)'
;MEKEQKLMALRIAFCVLLLIAAHLFIEPGAVRLYVYILAYVAVGADVVLHALKNALRLDFFDEYFLMTIATIGAFCIGEYPEGVAVMLFYQVGEMLSDIAVDRSKESI
;
A
#
# COMPACT_ATOMS: atom_id res chain seq x y z
N MET A 1 -12.40 -16.75 4.73
CA MET A 1 -11.60 -15.56 4.94
C MET A 1 -12.10 -14.81 6.16
N GLU A 2 -11.18 -14.34 6.95
CA GLU A 2 -11.51 -13.53 8.11
C GLU A 2 -11.91 -12.12 7.69
N LYS A 3 -12.61 -11.43 8.60
CA LYS A 3 -13.09 -10.08 8.36
C LYS A 3 -11.95 -9.12 7.98
N GLU A 4 -10.81 -9.24 8.64
CA GLU A 4 -9.66 -8.39 8.37
C GLU A 4 -9.12 -8.59 6.96
N GLN A 5 -9.10 -9.82 6.48
CA GLN A 5 -8.67 -10.13 5.12
C GLN A 5 -9.63 -9.55 4.08
N LYS A 6 -10.93 -9.61 4.38
CA LYS A 6 -11.95 -9.01 3.49
C LYS A 6 -11.77 -7.49 3.42
N LEU A 7 -11.51 -6.84 4.55
CA LEU A 7 -11.27 -5.39 4.59
C LEU A 7 -10.01 -5.03 3.80
N MET A 8 -8.95 -5.82 3.93
CA MET A 8 -7.73 -5.61 3.17
C MET A 8 -7.99 -5.76 1.66
N ALA A 9 -8.74 -6.78 1.27
CA ALA A 9 -9.10 -7.00 -0.13
C ALA A 9 -9.90 -5.83 -0.68
N LEU A 10 -10.83 -5.27 0.10
CA LEU A 10 -11.61 -4.09 -0.30
C LEU A 10 -10.73 -2.86 -0.48
N ARG A 11 -9.78 -2.64 0.42
CA ARG A 11 -8.83 -1.54 0.32
C ARG A 11 -7.97 -1.65 -0.93
N ILE A 12 -7.50 -2.86 -1.22
CA ILE A 12 -6.69 -3.14 -2.41
C ILE A 12 -7.52 -2.87 -3.67
N ALA A 13 -8.76 -3.37 -3.71
CA ALA A 13 -9.65 -3.15 -4.85
C ALA A 13 -9.94 -1.67 -5.06
N PHE A 14 -10.20 -0.92 -3.99
CA PHE A 14 -10.43 0.52 -4.05
C PHE A 14 -9.21 1.25 -4.62
N CYS A 15 -8.02 0.88 -4.16
CA CYS A 15 -6.77 1.45 -4.65
C CYS A 15 -6.59 1.19 -6.15
N VAL A 16 -6.84 -0.04 -6.59
CA VAL A 16 -6.72 -0.40 -8.01
C VAL A 16 -7.69 0.42 -8.86
N LEU A 17 -8.93 0.56 -8.39
CA LEU A 17 -9.92 1.36 -9.10
C LEU A 17 -9.50 2.83 -9.21
N LEU A 18 -8.96 3.39 -8.11
CA LEU A 18 -8.44 4.77 -8.14
C LEU A 18 -7.28 4.93 -9.10
N LEU A 19 -6.37 3.97 -9.15
CA LEU A 19 -5.24 4.00 -10.08
C LEU A 19 -5.71 3.97 -11.54
N ILE A 20 -6.64 3.08 -11.85
CA ILE A 20 -7.17 2.94 -13.20
C ILE A 20 -7.91 4.22 -13.59
N ALA A 21 -8.76 4.74 -12.70
CA ALA A 21 -9.51 5.97 -12.96
C ALA A 21 -8.58 7.15 -13.19
N ALA A 22 -7.54 7.29 -12.36
CA ALA A 22 -6.59 8.38 -12.50
C ALA A 22 -5.84 8.30 -13.81
N HIS A 23 -5.45 7.09 -14.20
CA HIS A 23 -4.66 6.91 -15.41
C HIS A 23 -5.49 7.11 -16.70
N LEU A 24 -6.74 6.68 -16.70
CA LEU A 24 -7.58 6.68 -17.90
C LEU A 24 -8.48 7.92 -18.01
N PHE A 25 -8.97 8.46 -16.90
CA PHE A 25 -10.03 9.48 -16.92
C PHE A 25 -9.59 10.84 -16.41
N ILE A 26 -8.45 10.94 -15.74
CA ILE A 26 -7.98 12.20 -15.15
C ILE A 26 -6.73 12.63 -15.91
N GLU A 27 -6.74 13.90 -16.38
CA GLU A 27 -5.59 14.45 -17.08
C GLU A 27 -4.42 14.69 -16.12
N PRO A 28 -3.18 14.64 -16.62
CA PRO A 28 -2.01 14.96 -15.80
C PRO A 28 -2.11 16.35 -15.17
N GLY A 29 -1.82 16.42 -13.88
CA GLY A 29 -1.87 17.69 -13.15
C GLY A 29 -2.11 17.46 -11.67
N ALA A 30 -2.44 18.54 -10.96
CA ALA A 30 -2.63 18.50 -9.51
C ALA A 30 -3.72 17.53 -9.08
N VAL A 31 -4.83 17.47 -9.82
CA VAL A 31 -5.94 16.58 -9.47
C VAL A 31 -5.50 15.12 -9.52
N ARG A 32 -4.74 14.74 -10.55
CA ARG A 32 -4.22 13.40 -10.68
C ARG A 32 -3.29 13.04 -9.53
N LEU A 33 -2.45 13.98 -9.14
CA LEU A 33 -1.56 13.81 -7.99
C LEU A 33 -2.36 13.56 -6.70
N TYR A 34 -3.42 14.33 -6.46
CA TYR A 34 -4.27 14.13 -5.28
C TYR A 34 -4.92 12.76 -5.27
N VAL A 35 -5.36 12.26 -6.43
CA VAL A 35 -5.95 10.92 -6.53
C VAL A 35 -4.90 9.85 -6.20
N TYR A 36 -3.68 10.00 -6.68
CA TYR A 36 -2.60 9.07 -6.35
C TYR A 36 -2.25 9.10 -4.86
N ILE A 37 -2.23 10.28 -4.25
CA ILE A 37 -2.00 10.39 -2.81
C ILE A 37 -3.12 9.70 -2.04
N LEU A 38 -4.36 9.90 -2.44
CA LEU A 38 -5.50 9.25 -1.82
C LEU A 38 -5.41 7.73 -1.92
N ALA A 39 -5.04 7.21 -3.09
CA ALA A 39 -4.85 5.78 -3.30
C ALA A 39 -3.73 5.24 -2.41
N TYR A 40 -2.63 5.96 -2.32
CA TYR A 40 -1.50 5.58 -1.48
C TYR A 40 -1.91 5.49 -0.01
N VAL A 41 -2.61 6.50 0.48
CA VAL A 41 -3.08 6.53 1.87
C VAL A 41 -4.08 5.39 2.11
N ALA A 42 -4.98 5.16 1.16
CA ALA A 42 -5.99 4.11 1.30
C ALA A 42 -5.37 2.72 1.44
N VAL A 43 -4.29 2.45 0.70
CA VAL A 43 -3.68 1.11 0.71
C VAL A 43 -2.51 1.01 1.68
N GLY A 44 -1.85 2.12 2.03
CA GLY A 44 -0.60 2.10 2.76
C GLY A 44 -0.58 2.82 4.10
N ALA A 45 -1.72 3.33 4.58
CA ALA A 45 -1.74 4.10 5.83
C ALA A 45 -1.19 3.31 7.01
N ASP A 46 -1.55 2.04 7.13
CA ASP A 46 -1.08 1.17 8.21
C ASP A 46 0.43 0.93 8.12
N VAL A 47 0.96 0.74 6.91
CA VAL A 47 2.40 0.56 6.69
C VAL A 47 3.15 1.82 7.12
N VAL A 48 2.67 2.99 6.72
CA VAL A 48 3.30 4.27 7.07
C VAL A 48 3.27 4.49 8.58
N LEU A 49 2.16 4.18 9.23
CA LEU A 49 2.05 4.31 10.69
C LEU A 49 3.01 3.37 11.42
N HIS A 50 3.14 2.13 10.97
CA HIS A 50 4.11 1.19 11.54
C HIS A 50 5.55 1.67 11.31
N ALA A 51 5.83 2.22 10.13
CA ALA A 51 7.14 2.77 9.81
C ALA A 51 7.49 3.92 10.74
N LEU A 52 6.54 4.80 11.01
CA LEU A 52 6.75 5.93 11.90
C LEU A 52 7.03 5.46 13.33
N LYS A 53 6.26 4.49 13.83
CA LYS A 53 6.50 3.92 15.16
C LYS A 53 7.88 3.29 15.26
N ASN A 54 8.30 2.55 14.24
CA ASN A 54 9.60 1.89 14.23
C ASN A 54 10.73 2.91 14.14
N ALA A 55 10.55 3.99 13.39
CA ALA A 55 11.52 5.06 13.31
C ALA A 55 11.71 5.74 14.67
N LEU A 56 10.64 5.94 15.42
CA LEU A 56 10.70 6.53 16.77
C LEU A 56 11.44 5.61 17.75
N ARG A 57 11.44 4.31 17.49
CA ARG A 57 12.19 3.32 18.28
C ARG A 57 13.61 3.10 17.76
N LEU A 58 14.04 3.89 16.79
CA LEU A 58 15.34 3.78 16.13
C LEU A 58 15.52 2.46 15.37
N ASP A 59 14.43 1.85 14.95
CA ASP A 59 14.45 0.63 14.14
C ASP A 59 14.31 1.01 12.66
N PHE A 60 15.44 1.36 12.04
CA PHE A 60 15.47 1.89 10.68
C PHE A 60 15.60 0.81 9.60
N PHE A 61 15.78 -0.44 9.99
CA PHE A 61 15.90 -1.55 9.05
C PHE A 61 14.63 -2.37 8.92
N ASP A 62 13.56 -1.93 9.57
CA ASP A 62 12.26 -2.57 9.45
C ASP A 62 11.70 -2.43 8.04
N GLU A 63 11.02 -3.47 7.55
CA GLU A 63 10.45 -3.48 6.20
C GLU A 63 9.42 -2.36 5.99
N TYR A 64 8.63 -2.04 7.02
CA TYR A 64 7.65 -0.94 6.92
C TYR A 64 8.35 0.38 6.68
N PHE A 65 9.43 0.63 7.40
CA PHE A 65 10.19 1.86 7.25
C PHE A 65 10.83 1.95 5.87
N LEU A 66 11.47 0.88 5.42
CA LEU A 66 12.14 0.84 4.11
C LEU A 66 11.12 1.01 2.98
N MET A 67 9.97 0.33 3.07
CA MET A 67 8.91 0.43 2.06
C MET A 67 8.36 1.85 2.00
N THR A 68 8.12 2.48 3.14
CA THR A 68 7.61 3.85 3.21
C THR A 68 8.58 4.83 2.57
N ILE A 69 9.88 4.70 2.87
CA ILE A 69 10.90 5.59 2.27
C ILE A 69 10.97 5.38 0.77
N ALA A 70 10.95 4.14 0.31
CA ALA A 70 11.01 3.84 -1.13
C ALA A 70 9.83 4.43 -1.89
N THR A 71 8.62 4.30 -1.35
CA THR A 71 7.42 4.81 -2.01
C THR A 71 7.33 6.33 -1.95
N ILE A 72 7.72 6.95 -0.84
CA ILE A 72 7.81 8.41 -0.74
C ILE A 72 8.85 8.93 -1.72
N GLY A 73 10.00 8.24 -1.85
CA GLY A 73 11.01 8.60 -2.83
C GLY A 73 10.48 8.58 -4.25
N ALA A 74 9.67 7.58 -4.60
CA ALA A 74 9.03 7.52 -5.91
C ALA A 74 8.13 8.74 -6.15
N PHE A 75 7.35 9.15 -5.14
CA PHE A 75 6.54 10.36 -5.25
C PHE A 75 7.39 11.61 -5.44
N CYS A 76 8.52 11.69 -4.75
CA CYS A 76 9.41 12.86 -4.83
C CYS A 76 10.01 13.05 -6.22
N ILE A 77 10.28 11.95 -6.94
CA ILE A 77 10.83 12.04 -8.30
C ILE A 77 9.76 12.07 -9.38
N GLY A 78 8.49 12.20 -9.00
CA GLY A 78 7.38 12.31 -9.94
C GLY A 78 6.82 10.98 -10.42
N GLU A 79 7.27 9.87 -9.86
CA GLU A 79 6.79 8.52 -10.23
C GLU A 79 5.62 8.12 -9.32
N TYR A 80 4.53 8.90 -9.38
CA TYR A 80 3.40 8.76 -8.47
C TYR A 80 2.69 7.40 -8.59
N PRO A 81 2.31 6.95 -9.80
CA PRO A 81 1.61 5.66 -9.92
C PRO A 81 2.51 4.50 -9.52
N GLU A 82 3.81 4.59 -9.74
CA GLU A 82 4.76 3.55 -9.38
C GLU A 82 4.90 3.42 -7.87
N GLY A 83 4.92 4.54 -7.15
CA GLY A 83 4.94 4.51 -5.68
C GLY A 83 3.71 3.85 -5.11
N VAL A 84 2.53 4.17 -5.65
CA VAL A 84 1.28 3.53 -5.23
C VAL A 84 1.29 2.04 -5.57
N ALA A 85 1.77 1.69 -6.78
CA ALA A 85 1.81 0.30 -7.23
C ALA A 85 2.72 -0.56 -6.35
N VAL A 86 3.87 -0.03 -5.93
CA VAL A 86 4.78 -0.76 -5.05
C VAL A 86 4.12 -1.04 -3.71
N MET A 87 3.47 -0.02 -3.12
CA MET A 87 2.76 -0.21 -1.86
C MET A 87 1.60 -1.21 -2.02
N LEU A 88 0.90 -1.14 -3.15
CA LEU A 88 -0.20 -2.06 -3.45
C LEU A 88 0.30 -3.51 -3.53
N PHE A 89 1.40 -3.75 -4.25
CA PHE A 89 1.97 -5.09 -4.37
C PHE A 89 2.43 -5.62 -3.01
N TYR A 90 3.01 -4.75 -2.18
CA TYR A 90 3.41 -5.13 -0.83
C TYR A 90 2.19 -5.62 -0.03
N GLN A 91 1.09 -4.89 -0.07
CA GLN A 91 -0.13 -5.25 0.66
C GLN A 91 -0.77 -6.53 0.11
N VAL A 92 -0.76 -6.72 -1.21
CA VAL A 92 -1.24 -7.96 -1.82
C VAL A 92 -0.40 -9.14 -1.34
N GLY A 93 0.92 -8.99 -1.33
CA GLY A 93 1.82 -10.03 -0.84
C GLY A 93 1.57 -10.39 0.61
N GLU A 94 1.37 -9.39 1.46
CA GLU A 94 1.06 -9.61 2.87
C GLU A 94 -0.28 -10.34 3.05
N MET A 95 -1.29 -9.95 2.29
CA MET A 95 -2.59 -10.59 2.35
C MET A 95 -2.50 -12.07 1.95
N LEU A 96 -1.79 -12.35 0.85
CA LEU A 96 -1.62 -13.72 0.38
C LEU A 96 -0.81 -14.55 1.38
N SER A 97 0.19 -13.96 2.00
CA SER A 97 0.98 -14.62 3.04
C SER A 97 0.11 -14.98 4.24
N ASP A 98 -0.75 -14.06 4.68
CA ASP A 98 -1.66 -14.31 5.80
C ASP A 98 -2.65 -15.42 5.49
N ILE A 99 -3.20 -15.45 4.28
CA ILE A 99 -4.11 -16.50 3.85
C ILE A 99 -3.39 -17.86 3.83
N ALA A 100 -2.18 -17.90 3.31
CA ALA A 100 -1.39 -19.13 3.25
C ALA A 100 -1.08 -19.66 4.65
N VAL A 101 -0.74 -18.80 5.59
CA VAL A 101 -0.47 -19.17 6.98
C VAL A 101 -1.75 -19.72 7.64
N ASP A 102 -2.88 -19.05 7.45
CA ASP A 102 -4.15 -19.50 8.01
C ASP A 102 -4.54 -20.87 7.48
N ARG A 103 -4.37 -21.13 6.19
CA ARG A 103 -4.65 -22.43 5.59
C ARG A 103 -3.71 -23.50 6.12
N SER A 104 -2.45 -23.17 6.32
CA SER A 104 -1.47 -24.09 6.91
C SER A 104 -1.90 -24.50 8.30
N LYS A 105 -2.39 -23.56 9.11
CA LYS A 105 -2.88 -23.85 10.46
C LYS A 105 -4.13 -24.72 10.43
N GLU A 106 -5.03 -24.48 9.49
CA GLU A 106 -6.26 -25.27 9.37
C GLU A 106 -5.99 -26.72 8.98
N SER A 107 -4.95 -26.95 8.18
CA SER A 107 -4.62 -28.31 7.73
C SER A 107 -3.89 -29.14 8.77
N ILE A 108 -3.45 -28.56 9.86
CA ILE A 108 -2.84 -29.26 10.98
C ILE A 108 -3.90 -29.68 11.99
#